data_1ee785a2ff02ddbfba737ca31a80aabd
#
_entry.id   1ee785a2ff02ddbfba737ca31a80aabd
#
_cell.length_a   1.000
_cell.length_b   1.000
_cell.length_c   1.000
_cell.angle_alpha   90.00
_cell.angle_beta   90.00
_cell.angle_gamma   90.00
#
_symmetry.space_group_name_H-M   'P 1'
#
loop_
_entity.id
_entity.type
_entity.pdbx_description
1 polymer ?
#
loop_
_entity_poly.entity_id
_entity_poly.type
_entity_poly.pdbx_seq_one_letter_code
_entity_poly.pdbx_strand_id
1 'polypeptide(L)'
;FQVHQPNRLRQYRFFDIGKTSHYYDDFTTRTILRRIAKKCYLPMNELLLEQIKANNGAFKVAFSITGTALEQFDRYCPEVLDSFRALAQTGCVEFLSETYYHSLASLASEPEFKHQVLKHKAAIEHYFGQTPVTFRNTELVYSDDIADMVDSLGFKTILTEGAKHILGWQSPNFVYKTTAKHAQKLLLRNSGLSDDIAFRFSDRNWENWPLTTDKYLSWLKAGDGEIVNLFMDYETFGEHQAASSGIFDFMKYLPSAII
;
A
#
# COMPACT_ATOMS: atom_id res chain seq x y z
N PHE A 1 0.57 -2.92 2.32
CA PHE A 1 -0.72 -2.32 1.91
C PHE A 1 -0.50 -0.95 1.29
N GLN A 2 -1.29 -0.61 0.26
CA GLN A 2 -1.38 0.72 -0.32
C GLN A 2 -2.56 1.47 0.27
N VAL A 3 -2.35 2.73 0.64
CA VAL A 3 -3.40 3.66 1.05
C VAL A 3 -3.31 4.91 0.18
N HIS A 4 -4.32 5.12 -0.66
CA HIS A 4 -4.36 6.30 -1.52
C HIS A 4 -5.76 6.89 -1.61
N GLN A 5 -5.86 8.21 -1.43
CA GLN A 5 -7.09 8.97 -1.63
C GLN A 5 -6.77 10.22 -2.45
N PRO A 6 -7.25 10.30 -3.71
CA PRO A 6 -7.05 11.49 -4.51
C PRO A 6 -7.94 12.64 -4.03
N ASN A 7 -7.49 13.86 -4.22
CA ASN A 7 -8.36 15.02 -4.11
C ASN A 7 -9.36 15.02 -5.27
N ARG A 8 -10.66 15.12 -4.99
CA ARG A 8 -11.69 15.19 -6.04
C ARG A 8 -11.72 16.58 -6.63
N LEU A 9 -11.76 16.64 -7.97
CA LEU A 9 -11.83 17.91 -8.66
C LEU A 9 -13.30 18.38 -8.74
N ARG A 10 -13.53 19.66 -8.53
CA ARG A 10 -14.83 20.27 -8.82
C ARG A 10 -15.01 20.45 -10.32
N GLN A 11 -16.23 20.64 -10.78
CA GLN A 11 -16.48 21.08 -12.13
C GLN A 11 -15.88 22.50 -12.31
N TYR A 12 -14.82 22.59 -13.12
CA TYR A 12 -14.13 23.84 -13.43
C TYR A 12 -14.53 24.28 -14.85
N ARG A 13 -15.11 25.48 -14.97
CA ARG A 13 -15.63 25.98 -16.24
C ARG A 13 -14.64 26.94 -16.88
N PHE A 14 -14.76 27.14 -18.19
CA PHE A 14 -13.94 28.09 -18.93
C PHE A 14 -13.92 29.49 -18.26
N PHE A 15 -15.06 29.97 -17.78
CA PHE A 15 -15.20 31.29 -17.15
C PHE A 15 -14.59 31.38 -15.75
N ASP A 16 -14.16 30.27 -15.18
CA ASP A 16 -13.45 30.22 -13.88
C ASP A 16 -11.94 30.47 -14.06
N ILE A 17 -11.41 30.31 -15.30
CA ILE A 17 -9.99 30.49 -15.60
C ILE A 17 -9.58 31.93 -15.26
N GLY A 18 -8.51 32.06 -14.47
CA GLY A 18 -7.99 33.35 -14.00
C GLY A 18 -8.84 34.07 -12.95
N LYS A 19 -10.02 33.52 -12.56
CA LYS A 19 -10.87 34.09 -11.50
C LYS A 19 -10.74 33.36 -10.17
N THR A 20 -10.48 32.07 -10.20
CA THR A 20 -10.32 31.24 -9.00
C THR A 20 -9.30 30.13 -9.24
N SER A 21 -8.50 29.84 -8.23
CA SER A 21 -7.57 28.69 -8.18
C SER A 21 -8.13 27.53 -7.35
N HIS A 22 -9.38 27.60 -6.92
CA HIS A 22 -10.00 26.52 -6.12
C HIS A 22 -10.47 25.39 -7.03
N TYR A 23 -9.63 24.37 -7.21
CA TYR A 23 -9.86 23.25 -8.12
C TYR A 23 -10.53 22.06 -7.46
N TYR A 24 -10.55 21.97 -6.12
CA TYR A 24 -10.95 20.78 -5.38
C TYR A 24 -12.40 20.85 -4.89
N ASP A 25 -13.07 19.70 -4.86
CA ASP A 25 -14.35 19.50 -4.21
C ASP A 25 -14.10 18.92 -2.80
N ASP A 26 -13.92 19.83 -1.84
CA ASP A 26 -13.67 19.48 -0.45
C ASP A 26 -14.84 18.72 0.19
N PHE A 27 -16.08 19.01 -0.22
CA PHE A 27 -17.26 18.34 0.30
C PHE A 27 -17.28 16.86 -0.12
N THR A 28 -17.11 16.59 -1.41
CA THR A 28 -17.08 15.22 -1.94
C THR A 28 -15.87 14.46 -1.39
N THR A 29 -14.68 15.08 -1.37
CA THR A 29 -13.46 14.50 -0.81
C THR A 29 -13.68 14.06 0.64
N ARG A 30 -14.17 14.95 1.49
CA ARG A 30 -14.45 14.66 2.91
C ARG A 30 -15.51 13.57 3.09
N THR A 31 -16.58 13.61 2.30
CA THR A 31 -17.68 12.64 2.40
C THR A 31 -17.23 11.23 2.07
N ILE A 32 -16.47 11.08 0.98
CA ILE A 32 -15.93 9.78 0.57
C ILE A 32 -14.91 9.29 1.59
N LEU A 33 -13.97 10.15 2.01
CA LEU A 33 -12.96 9.79 2.99
C LEU A 33 -13.57 9.27 4.30
N ARG A 34 -14.56 9.98 4.87
CA ARG A 34 -15.24 9.54 6.10
C ARG A 34 -15.97 8.23 5.95
N ARG A 35 -16.56 7.96 4.77
CA ARG A 35 -17.19 6.68 4.48
C ARG A 35 -16.15 5.55 4.50
N ILE A 36 -15.02 5.74 3.81
CA ILE A 36 -13.95 4.74 3.75
C ILE A 36 -13.29 4.57 5.11
N ALA A 37 -13.05 5.66 5.84
CA ALA A 37 -12.51 5.61 7.20
C ALA A 37 -13.34 4.68 8.10
N LYS A 38 -14.66 4.83 8.07
CA LYS A 38 -15.59 4.02 8.87
C LYS A 38 -15.67 2.57 8.42
N LYS A 39 -15.60 2.31 7.10
CA LYS A 39 -15.78 0.95 6.56
C LYS A 39 -14.49 0.15 6.52
N CYS A 40 -13.35 0.81 6.33
CA CYS A 40 -12.07 0.18 6.09
C CYS A 40 -11.03 0.58 7.15
N TYR A 41 -10.53 1.82 7.13
CA TYR A 41 -9.31 2.17 7.86
C TYR A 41 -9.40 1.95 9.37
N LEU A 42 -10.45 2.45 10.02
CA LEU A 42 -10.60 2.30 11.47
C LEU A 42 -10.77 0.85 11.90
N PRO A 43 -11.74 0.07 11.35
CA PRO A 43 -11.92 -1.32 11.77
C PRO A 43 -10.73 -2.20 11.40
N MET A 44 -10.06 -1.93 10.27
CA MET A 44 -8.91 -2.74 9.88
C MET A 44 -7.67 -2.41 10.71
N ASN A 45 -7.43 -1.13 11.05
CA ASN A 45 -6.33 -0.74 11.93
C ASN A 45 -6.51 -1.31 13.35
N GLU A 46 -7.74 -1.32 13.86
CA GLU A 46 -8.07 -1.96 15.13
C GLU A 46 -7.76 -3.47 15.09
N LEU A 47 -8.21 -4.16 14.04
CA LEU A 47 -7.95 -5.59 13.85
C LEU A 47 -6.44 -5.87 13.76
N LEU A 48 -5.68 -5.10 12.98
CA LEU A 48 -4.22 -5.30 12.89
C LEU A 48 -3.53 -5.07 14.23
N LEU A 49 -3.96 -4.07 15.00
CA LEU A 49 -3.43 -3.81 16.33
C LEU A 49 -3.70 -4.97 17.29
N GLU A 50 -4.91 -5.57 17.23
CA GLU A 50 -5.25 -6.78 17.97
C GLU A 50 -4.37 -7.96 17.56
N GLN A 51 -4.18 -8.16 16.24
CA GLN A 51 -3.35 -9.26 15.74
C GLN A 51 -1.87 -9.11 16.10
N ILE A 52 -1.32 -7.90 16.06
CA ILE A 52 0.05 -7.64 16.53
C ILE A 52 0.20 -8.01 18.01
N LYS A 53 -0.76 -7.61 18.84
CA LYS A 53 -0.76 -7.95 20.28
C LYS A 53 -0.94 -9.44 20.52
N ALA A 54 -1.91 -10.07 19.86
CA ALA A 54 -2.21 -11.50 20.03
C ALA A 54 -1.03 -12.41 19.64
N ASN A 55 -0.23 -11.98 18.67
CA ASN A 55 0.95 -12.71 18.21
C ASN A 55 2.28 -12.19 18.82
N ASN A 56 2.22 -11.48 19.94
CA ASN A 56 3.38 -10.98 20.69
C ASN A 56 4.40 -10.22 19.80
N GLY A 57 3.92 -9.48 18.80
CA GLY A 57 4.75 -8.71 17.87
C GLY A 57 5.45 -9.54 16.78
N ALA A 58 5.18 -10.83 16.66
CA ALA A 58 5.69 -11.66 15.56
C ALA A 58 5.03 -11.27 14.23
N PHE A 59 3.74 -10.87 14.25
CA PHE A 59 3.05 -10.34 13.11
C PHE A 59 3.46 -8.89 12.82
N LYS A 60 3.92 -8.64 11.59
CA LYS A 60 4.36 -7.33 11.13
C LYS A 60 3.76 -7.01 9.77
N VAL A 61 3.53 -5.74 9.50
CA VAL A 61 2.99 -5.25 8.22
C VAL A 61 3.72 -4.02 7.72
N ALA A 62 3.58 -3.71 6.44
CA ALA A 62 4.10 -2.50 5.85
C ALA A 62 3.00 -1.72 5.12
N PHE A 63 3.06 -0.39 5.20
CA PHE A 63 2.14 0.53 4.54
C PHE A 63 2.86 1.48 3.62
N SER A 64 2.30 1.69 2.43
CA SER A 64 2.58 2.80 1.53
C SER A 64 1.38 3.72 1.59
N ILE A 65 1.51 4.89 2.23
CA ILE A 65 0.42 5.87 2.41
C ILE A 65 0.80 7.15 1.68
N THR A 66 0.07 7.52 0.64
CA THR A 66 0.40 8.72 -0.15
C THR A 66 0.33 10.00 0.69
N GLY A 67 1.13 11.00 0.32
CA GLY A 67 1.10 12.32 0.97
C GLY A 67 -0.28 12.98 0.89
N THR A 68 -0.98 12.79 -0.24
CA THR A 68 -2.36 13.28 -0.40
C THR A 68 -3.34 12.62 0.57
N ALA A 69 -3.17 11.33 0.87
CA ALA A 69 -4.00 10.65 1.86
C ALA A 69 -3.69 11.16 3.28
N LEU A 70 -2.41 11.34 3.61
CA LEU A 70 -1.98 11.89 4.90
C LEU A 70 -2.54 13.30 5.15
N GLU A 71 -2.45 14.20 4.15
CA GLU A 71 -3.04 15.54 4.24
C GLU A 71 -4.56 15.49 4.45
N GLN A 72 -5.26 14.56 3.78
CA GLN A 72 -6.70 14.41 3.94
C GLN A 72 -7.07 13.81 5.31
N PHE A 73 -6.29 12.87 5.84
CA PHE A 73 -6.50 12.35 7.20
C PHE A 73 -6.33 13.46 8.23
N ASP A 74 -5.24 14.20 8.16
CA ASP A 74 -4.97 15.30 9.08
C ASP A 74 -6.09 16.35 9.07
N ARG A 75 -6.58 16.69 7.88
CA ARG A 75 -7.61 17.74 7.71
C ARG A 75 -9.03 17.28 8.03
N TYR A 76 -9.41 16.04 7.68
CA TYR A 76 -10.82 15.60 7.67
C TYR A 76 -11.15 14.42 8.56
N CYS A 77 -10.16 13.60 8.92
CA CYS A 77 -10.33 12.36 9.70
C CYS A 77 -9.11 12.10 10.60
N PRO A 78 -8.78 13.02 11.55
CA PRO A 78 -7.59 12.86 12.39
C PRO A 78 -7.59 11.55 13.19
N GLU A 79 -8.76 10.99 13.50
CA GLU A 79 -8.90 9.69 14.14
C GLU A 79 -8.30 8.53 13.33
N VAL A 80 -8.29 8.63 12.01
CA VAL A 80 -7.61 7.65 11.13
C VAL A 80 -6.10 7.79 11.28
N LEU A 81 -5.58 9.01 11.26
CA LEU A 81 -4.16 9.27 11.45
C LEU A 81 -3.68 8.78 12.82
N ASP A 82 -4.46 9.00 13.87
CA ASP A 82 -4.16 8.54 15.22
C ASP A 82 -4.15 7.00 15.30
N SER A 83 -5.05 6.32 14.58
CA SER A 83 -5.05 4.87 14.51
C SER A 83 -3.80 4.30 13.80
N PHE A 84 -3.29 4.95 12.75
CA PHE A 84 -2.01 4.61 12.14
C PHE A 84 -0.82 4.92 13.05
N ARG A 85 -0.86 6.01 13.81
CA ARG A 85 0.16 6.30 14.85
C ARG A 85 0.21 5.23 15.93
N ALA A 86 -0.95 4.73 16.37
CA ALA A 86 -1.01 3.63 17.32
C ALA A 86 -0.36 2.35 16.76
N LEU A 87 -0.57 2.05 15.47
CA LEU A 87 0.13 0.96 14.78
C LEU A 87 1.65 1.21 14.71
N ALA A 88 2.08 2.42 14.37
CA ALA A 88 3.50 2.79 14.32
C ALA A 88 4.21 2.56 15.67
N GLN A 89 3.56 2.90 16.78
CA GLN A 89 4.09 2.77 18.14
C GLN A 89 4.32 1.33 18.57
N THR A 90 3.73 0.35 17.90
CA THR A 90 3.98 -1.07 18.18
C THR A 90 5.38 -1.53 17.79
N GLY A 91 6.08 -0.82 16.92
CA GLY A 91 7.34 -1.26 16.31
C GLY A 91 7.19 -2.42 15.32
N CYS A 92 5.96 -2.81 15.01
CA CYS A 92 5.62 -3.92 14.10
C CYS A 92 5.11 -3.44 12.72
N VAL A 93 5.18 -2.14 12.46
CA VAL A 93 4.72 -1.53 11.20
C VAL A 93 5.83 -0.71 10.58
N GLU A 94 6.14 -0.99 9.31
CA GLU A 94 7.02 -0.19 8.48
C GLU A 94 6.20 0.71 7.56
N PHE A 95 6.53 2.01 7.51
CA PHE A 95 5.98 2.92 6.51
C PHE A 95 6.99 3.10 5.38
N LEU A 96 6.53 2.77 4.16
CA LEU A 96 7.33 2.84 2.93
C LEU A 96 7.36 4.28 2.41
N SER A 97 8.34 4.57 1.56
CA SER A 97 8.33 5.79 0.76
C SER A 97 7.77 5.54 -0.63
N GLU A 98 7.08 6.55 -1.18
CA GLU A 98 6.54 6.57 -2.54
C GLU A 98 6.55 8.00 -3.12
N THR A 99 5.98 8.22 -4.30
CA THR A 99 5.72 9.58 -4.81
C THR A 99 4.61 10.23 -3.99
N TYR A 100 4.81 11.47 -3.54
CA TYR A 100 3.91 12.17 -2.62
C TYR A 100 2.46 12.25 -3.14
N TYR A 101 2.30 12.50 -4.43
CA TYR A 101 0.99 12.71 -5.07
C TYR A 101 0.48 11.48 -5.82
N HIS A 102 1.07 10.30 -5.62
CA HIS A 102 0.75 9.10 -6.39
C HIS A 102 0.89 9.32 -7.90
N SER A 103 1.98 9.95 -8.29
CA SER A 103 2.22 10.39 -9.66
C SER A 103 3.14 9.44 -10.43
N LEU A 104 3.04 9.48 -11.76
CA LEU A 104 3.97 8.79 -12.67
C LEU A 104 5.19 9.66 -13.01
N ALA A 105 5.61 10.54 -12.10
CA ALA A 105 6.76 11.43 -12.30
C ALA A 105 8.05 10.68 -12.65
N SER A 106 8.21 9.44 -12.18
CA SER A 106 9.33 8.56 -12.53
C SER A 106 9.50 8.32 -14.03
N LEU A 107 8.43 8.46 -14.82
CA LEU A 107 8.43 8.26 -16.28
C LEU A 107 8.59 9.57 -17.06
N ALA A 108 8.43 10.72 -16.40
CA ALA A 108 8.32 12.01 -17.08
C ALA A 108 9.40 13.01 -16.66
N SER A 109 9.82 13.03 -15.40
CA SER A 109 10.72 14.04 -14.86
C SER A 109 11.45 13.54 -13.62
N GLU A 110 12.73 13.22 -13.77
CA GLU A 110 13.59 12.81 -12.65
C GLU A 110 13.63 13.86 -11.52
N PRO A 111 13.77 15.18 -11.78
CA PRO A 111 13.77 16.17 -10.70
C PRO A 111 12.46 16.19 -9.91
N GLU A 112 11.31 16.10 -10.59
CA GLU A 112 10.01 16.08 -9.94
C GLU A 112 9.82 14.78 -9.16
N PHE A 113 10.22 13.64 -9.71
CA PHE A 113 10.19 12.36 -9.02
C PHE A 113 10.97 12.43 -7.70
N LYS A 114 12.24 12.86 -7.75
CA LYS A 114 13.09 13.01 -6.56
C LYS A 114 12.49 13.99 -5.55
N HIS A 115 11.96 15.12 -6.02
CA HIS A 115 11.28 16.09 -5.16
C HIS A 115 10.10 15.46 -4.40
N GLN A 116 9.22 14.74 -5.09
CA GLN A 116 8.07 14.10 -4.47
C GLN A 116 8.47 13.00 -3.47
N VAL A 117 9.47 12.19 -3.80
CA VAL A 117 9.96 11.13 -2.91
C VAL A 117 10.56 11.72 -1.62
N LEU A 118 11.37 12.77 -1.72
CA LEU A 118 11.92 13.46 -0.55
C LEU A 118 10.85 14.14 0.29
N LYS A 119 9.87 14.78 -0.36
CA LYS A 119 8.69 15.36 0.32
C LYS A 119 7.91 14.29 1.07
N HIS A 120 7.72 13.12 0.44
CA HIS A 120 7.01 12.00 1.06
C HIS A 120 7.77 11.43 2.26
N LYS A 121 9.10 11.23 2.12
CA LYS A 121 9.95 10.79 3.22
C LYS A 121 9.84 11.70 4.43
N ALA A 122 9.89 13.02 4.22
CA ALA A 122 9.71 14.01 5.29
C ALA A 122 8.31 13.93 5.93
N ALA A 123 7.26 13.65 5.16
CA ALA A 123 5.92 13.46 5.70
C ALA A 123 5.82 12.21 6.58
N ILE A 124 6.40 11.08 6.18
CA ILE A 124 6.44 9.87 7.01
C ILE A 124 7.20 10.12 8.31
N GLU A 125 8.34 10.81 8.25
CA GLU A 125 9.09 11.21 9.45
C GLU A 125 8.25 12.10 10.37
N HIS A 126 7.53 13.06 9.80
CA HIS A 126 6.66 13.97 10.56
C HIS A 126 5.49 13.26 11.23
N TYR A 127 4.76 12.43 10.52
CA TYR A 127 3.52 11.82 11.03
C TYR A 127 3.77 10.60 11.92
N PHE A 128 4.83 9.82 11.66
CA PHE A 128 5.06 8.51 12.29
C PHE A 128 6.42 8.36 12.98
N GLY A 129 7.32 9.34 12.84
CA GLY A 129 8.66 9.30 13.46
C GLY A 129 9.59 8.22 12.85
N GLN A 130 9.27 7.70 11.67
CA GLN A 130 10.06 6.69 10.98
C GLN A 130 10.77 7.29 9.77
N THR A 131 12.02 6.91 9.55
CA THR A 131 12.74 7.20 8.32
C THR A 131 12.61 6.03 7.35
N PRO A 132 11.85 6.16 6.24
CA PRO A 132 11.66 5.08 5.28
C PRO A 132 12.98 4.60 4.67
N VAL A 133 13.16 3.29 4.59
CA VAL A 133 14.30 2.63 3.94
C VAL A 133 13.89 1.78 2.75
N THR A 134 12.63 1.51 2.62
CA THR A 134 12.01 0.78 1.51
C THR A 134 11.19 1.72 0.65
N PHE A 135 11.32 1.60 -0.65
CA PHE A 135 10.61 2.40 -1.65
C PHE A 135 9.61 1.54 -2.42
N ARG A 136 8.47 2.11 -2.74
CA ARG A 136 7.44 1.56 -3.63
C ARG A 136 7.04 2.62 -4.65
N ASN A 137 7.24 2.37 -5.93
CA ASN A 137 6.80 3.31 -6.95
C ASN A 137 5.28 3.22 -7.20
N THR A 138 4.70 4.31 -7.67
CA THR A 138 3.30 4.40 -8.12
C THR A 138 2.99 3.24 -9.08
N GLU A 139 1.86 2.55 -8.85
CA GLU A 139 1.41 1.39 -9.63
C GLU A 139 2.45 0.25 -9.75
N LEU A 140 3.41 0.18 -8.80
CA LEU A 140 4.51 -0.79 -8.81
C LEU A 140 5.36 -0.75 -10.09
N VAL A 141 5.36 0.38 -10.81
CA VAL A 141 6.16 0.57 -12.03
C VAL A 141 7.64 0.53 -11.70
N TYR A 142 8.38 -0.25 -12.47
CA TYR A 142 9.80 -0.46 -12.30
C TYR A 142 10.56 -0.39 -13.63
N SER A 143 11.75 0.16 -13.59
CA SER A 143 12.83 0.00 -14.56
C SER A 143 14.18 0.18 -13.84
N ASP A 144 15.27 -0.22 -14.47
CA ASP A 144 16.61 -0.02 -13.91
C ASP A 144 16.94 1.47 -13.75
N ASP A 145 16.45 2.34 -14.63
CA ASP A 145 16.59 3.80 -14.48
C ASP A 145 15.89 4.32 -13.20
N ILE A 146 14.71 3.76 -12.89
CA ILE A 146 14.01 4.08 -11.64
C ILE A 146 14.81 3.58 -10.44
N ALA A 147 15.39 2.40 -10.53
CA ALA A 147 16.23 1.84 -9.47
C ALA A 147 17.46 2.73 -9.22
N ASP A 148 18.11 3.24 -10.25
CA ASP A 148 19.24 4.17 -10.13
C ASP A 148 18.83 5.50 -9.45
N MET A 149 17.68 6.05 -9.82
CA MET A 149 17.14 7.24 -9.15
C MET A 149 16.89 6.98 -7.66
N VAL A 150 16.26 5.86 -7.33
CA VAL A 150 15.92 5.46 -5.95
C VAL A 150 17.18 5.15 -5.14
N ASP A 151 18.19 4.53 -5.76
CA ASP A 151 19.52 4.30 -5.16
C ASP A 151 20.20 5.61 -4.77
N SER A 152 20.13 6.61 -5.65
CA SER A 152 20.69 7.95 -5.38
C SER A 152 20.04 8.66 -4.18
N LEU A 153 18.83 8.25 -3.78
CA LEU A 153 18.08 8.75 -2.61
C LEU A 153 18.33 7.94 -1.33
N GLY A 154 19.17 6.87 -1.41
CA GLY A 154 19.64 6.10 -0.26
C GLY A 154 18.66 5.00 0.21
N PHE A 155 17.69 4.59 -0.58
CA PHE A 155 16.80 3.46 -0.26
C PHE A 155 17.53 2.13 -0.44
N LYS A 156 17.20 1.15 0.39
CA LYS A 156 17.84 -0.17 0.43
C LYS A 156 17.03 -1.27 -0.25
N THR A 157 15.73 -1.06 -0.39
CA THR A 157 14.78 -2.06 -0.89
C THR A 157 13.74 -1.38 -1.77
N ILE A 158 13.34 -2.04 -2.84
CA ILE A 158 12.27 -1.60 -3.74
C ILE A 158 11.21 -2.70 -3.80
N LEU A 159 9.93 -2.33 -3.65
CA LEU A 159 8.80 -3.18 -3.97
C LEU A 159 8.32 -2.88 -5.39
N THR A 160 8.09 -3.95 -6.19
CA THR A 160 7.57 -3.83 -7.54
C THR A 160 6.68 -5.01 -7.93
N GLU A 161 6.04 -4.94 -9.10
CA GLU A 161 5.22 -6.02 -9.63
C GLU A 161 6.09 -7.21 -10.08
N GLY A 162 5.63 -8.43 -9.80
CA GLY A 162 6.19 -9.67 -10.33
C GLY A 162 5.69 -9.93 -11.77
N ALA A 163 6.14 -9.12 -12.73
CA ALA A 163 5.65 -9.14 -14.10
C ALA A 163 6.04 -10.43 -14.81
N LYS A 164 5.08 -11.33 -15.08
CA LYS A 164 5.30 -12.65 -15.67
C LYS A 164 6.04 -12.62 -17.01
N HIS A 165 5.79 -11.63 -17.84
CA HIS A 165 6.46 -11.50 -19.15
C HIS A 165 7.94 -11.15 -19.06
N ILE A 166 8.38 -10.59 -17.92
CA ILE A 166 9.79 -10.33 -17.63
C ILE A 166 10.41 -11.50 -16.89
N LEU A 167 9.72 -12.06 -15.90
CA LEU A 167 10.24 -13.18 -15.12
C LEU A 167 10.33 -14.49 -15.92
N GLY A 168 9.45 -14.67 -16.93
CA GLY A 168 9.35 -15.91 -17.68
C GLY A 168 8.99 -17.09 -16.77
N TRP A 169 9.93 -18.02 -16.59
CA TRP A 169 9.78 -19.19 -15.72
C TRP A 169 10.18 -18.94 -14.24
N GLN A 170 10.78 -17.78 -13.96
CA GLN A 170 11.25 -17.46 -12.61
C GLN A 170 10.07 -17.09 -11.70
N SER A 171 10.20 -17.47 -10.43
CA SER A 171 9.18 -17.17 -9.43
C SER A 171 9.36 -15.75 -8.83
N PRO A 172 8.27 -15.02 -8.54
CA PRO A 172 8.35 -13.77 -7.79
C PRO A 172 8.70 -13.97 -6.31
N ASN A 173 8.76 -15.21 -5.82
CA ASN A 173 8.95 -15.55 -4.42
C ASN A 173 10.42 -15.62 -4.00
N PHE A 174 11.32 -15.00 -4.74
CA PHE A 174 12.74 -14.87 -4.38
C PHE A 174 13.10 -13.40 -4.18
N VAL A 175 14.17 -13.17 -3.42
CA VAL A 175 14.75 -11.83 -3.27
C VAL A 175 15.68 -11.58 -4.45
N TYR A 176 15.30 -10.62 -5.30
CA TYR A 176 16.11 -10.17 -6.42
C TYR A 176 17.00 -8.99 -6.02
N LYS A 177 17.87 -8.59 -6.92
CA LYS A 177 18.72 -7.40 -6.78
C LYS A 177 18.54 -6.51 -7.99
N THR A 178 18.59 -5.20 -7.76
CA THR A 178 18.66 -4.22 -8.85
C THR A 178 20.05 -4.22 -9.50
N THR A 179 20.14 -3.68 -10.70
CA THR A 179 21.41 -3.40 -11.38
C THR A 179 22.07 -2.10 -10.91
N ALA A 180 21.39 -1.31 -10.06
CA ALA A 180 21.89 -0.07 -9.51
C ALA A 180 23.21 -0.25 -8.71
N LYS A 181 23.95 0.84 -8.55
CA LYS A 181 25.29 0.86 -7.96
C LYS A 181 25.39 0.12 -6.61
N HIS A 182 24.40 0.31 -5.72
CA HIS A 182 24.40 -0.32 -4.40
C HIS A 182 23.61 -1.63 -4.35
N ALA A 183 23.16 -2.14 -5.50
CA ALA A 183 22.48 -3.43 -5.63
C ALA A 183 21.35 -3.63 -4.59
N GLN A 184 20.39 -2.71 -4.59
CA GLN A 184 19.24 -2.75 -3.68
C GLN A 184 18.48 -4.08 -3.78
N LYS A 185 17.85 -4.48 -2.69
CA LYS A 185 16.95 -5.63 -2.69
C LYS A 185 15.70 -5.28 -3.47
N LEU A 186 15.27 -6.18 -4.35
CA LEU A 186 14.06 -6.04 -5.15
C LEU A 186 13.08 -7.14 -4.72
N LEU A 187 11.96 -6.73 -4.15
CA LEU A 187 10.89 -7.59 -3.67
C LEU A 187 9.73 -7.54 -4.65
N LEU A 188 9.40 -8.68 -5.23
CA LEU A 188 8.41 -8.79 -6.29
C LEU A 188 7.05 -9.20 -5.69
N ARG A 189 5.99 -8.47 -6.06
CA ARG A 189 4.63 -8.82 -5.69
C ARG A 189 4.23 -10.16 -6.30
N ASN A 190 3.73 -11.08 -5.48
CA ASN A 190 3.01 -12.23 -5.96
C ASN A 190 1.59 -11.80 -6.34
N SER A 191 1.38 -11.50 -7.63
CA SER A 191 0.10 -11.01 -8.13
C SER A 191 -1.02 -12.02 -7.95
N GLY A 192 -0.76 -13.31 -8.21
CA GLY A 192 -1.77 -14.36 -8.07
C GLY A 192 -2.38 -14.39 -6.68
N LEU A 193 -1.54 -14.57 -5.67
CA LEU A 193 -1.98 -14.65 -4.27
C LEU A 193 -2.54 -13.31 -3.74
N SER A 194 -1.99 -12.18 -4.18
CA SER A 194 -2.52 -10.86 -3.80
C SER A 194 -3.92 -10.62 -4.38
N ASP A 195 -4.12 -10.98 -5.66
CA ASP A 195 -5.37 -10.78 -6.38
C ASP A 195 -6.49 -11.75 -5.90
N ASP A 196 -6.12 -12.92 -5.37
CA ASP A 196 -7.06 -13.85 -4.75
C ASP A 196 -7.77 -13.20 -3.55
N ILE A 197 -7.05 -12.39 -2.77
CA ILE A 197 -7.64 -11.60 -1.68
C ILE A 197 -8.31 -10.33 -2.23
N ALA A 198 -7.62 -9.57 -3.08
CA ALA A 198 -8.07 -8.23 -3.47
C ALA A 198 -9.30 -8.26 -4.37
N PHE A 199 -9.37 -9.18 -5.33
CA PHE A 199 -10.38 -9.17 -6.38
C PHE A 199 -11.30 -10.39 -6.36
N ARG A 200 -10.81 -11.57 -5.96
CA ARG A 200 -11.58 -12.82 -6.07
C ARG A 200 -12.28 -13.25 -4.79
N PHE A 201 -11.96 -12.65 -3.65
CA PHE A 201 -12.42 -13.09 -2.33
C PHE A 201 -13.94 -13.29 -2.24
N SER A 202 -14.73 -12.36 -2.79
CA SER A 202 -16.21 -12.43 -2.78
C SER A 202 -16.82 -12.90 -4.11
N ASP A 203 -16.01 -13.24 -5.12
CA ASP A 203 -16.50 -13.74 -6.40
C ASP A 203 -16.93 -15.20 -6.29
N ARG A 204 -18.27 -15.41 -6.24
CA ARG A 204 -18.88 -16.74 -6.13
C ARG A 204 -18.72 -17.61 -7.40
N ASN A 205 -18.33 -17.01 -8.52
CA ASN A 205 -18.08 -17.75 -9.76
C ASN A 205 -16.62 -18.20 -9.87
N TRP A 206 -15.76 -17.73 -8.97
CA TRP A 206 -14.39 -18.19 -8.94
C TRP A 206 -14.29 -19.64 -8.48
N GLU A 207 -13.60 -20.49 -9.23
CA GLU A 207 -13.48 -21.93 -8.96
C GLU A 207 -12.97 -22.27 -7.55
N ASN A 208 -12.21 -21.39 -6.95
CA ASN A 208 -11.66 -21.56 -5.60
C ASN A 208 -12.50 -20.87 -4.52
N TRP A 209 -13.67 -20.33 -4.85
CA TRP A 209 -14.56 -19.78 -3.82
C TRP A 209 -15.16 -20.90 -2.94
N PRO A 210 -15.34 -20.70 -1.62
CA PRO A 210 -14.87 -19.57 -0.82
C PRO A 210 -13.38 -19.68 -0.49
N LEU A 211 -12.70 -18.52 -0.41
CA LEU A 211 -11.33 -18.44 0.08
C LEU A 211 -11.32 -18.51 1.60
N THR A 212 -10.85 -19.63 2.14
CA THR A 212 -10.67 -19.81 3.59
C THR A 212 -9.19 -19.62 3.96
N THR A 213 -8.92 -19.31 5.23
CA THR A 213 -7.56 -19.19 5.76
C THR A 213 -6.74 -20.46 5.53
N ASP A 214 -7.31 -21.64 5.78
CA ASP A 214 -6.62 -22.93 5.59
C ASP A 214 -6.25 -23.18 4.14
N LYS A 215 -7.16 -22.89 3.21
CA LYS A 215 -6.92 -22.99 1.77
C LYS A 215 -5.78 -22.06 1.35
N TYR A 216 -5.84 -20.81 1.76
CA TYR A 216 -4.81 -19.82 1.44
C TYR A 216 -3.45 -20.19 2.03
N LEU A 217 -3.44 -20.66 3.28
CA LEU A 217 -2.22 -21.15 3.94
C LEU A 217 -1.63 -22.36 3.20
N SER A 218 -2.45 -23.28 2.68
CA SER A 218 -1.97 -24.40 1.88
C SER A 218 -1.25 -23.94 0.60
N TRP A 219 -1.75 -22.88 -0.04
CA TRP A 219 -1.11 -22.29 -1.22
C TRP A 219 0.21 -21.58 -0.89
N LEU A 220 0.24 -20.85 0.23
CA LEU A 220 1.48 -20.22 0.71
C LEU A 220 2.57 -21.28 0.98
N LYS A 221 2.20 -22.41 1.60
CA LYS A 221 3.12 -23.50 1.91
C LYS A 221 3.54 -24.31 0.68
N ALA A 222 2.70 -24.40 -0.33
CA ALA A 222 3.00 -25.12 -1.59
C ALA A 222 3.85 -24.28 -2.56
N GLY A 223 3.99 -22.97 -2.31
CA GLY A 223 4.80 -22.07 -3.11
C GLY A 223 6.30 -22.40 -2.99
N ASP A 224 7.03 -22.13 -4.03
CA ASP A 224 8.49 -22.13 -4.06
C ASP A 224 9.05 -20.80 -3.54
N GLY A 225 10.35 -20.77 -3.24
CA GLY A 225 11.10 -19.56 -2.95
C GLY A 225 11.36 -19.29 -1.47
N GLU A 226 11.82 -18.07 -1.19
CA GLU A 226 12.29 -17.64 0.13
C GLU A 226 11.28 -16.70 0.81
N ILE A 227 10.44 -16.02 0.02
CA ILE A 227 9.54 -14.97 0.49
C ILE A 227 8.32 -14.87 -0.42
N VAL A 228 7.15 -14.64 0.15
CA VAL A 228 5.95 -14.27 -0.60
C VAL A 228 5.58 -12.83 -0.26
N ASN A 229 5.67 -11.94 -1.25
CA ASN A 229 5.27 -10.55 -1.07
C ASN A 229 3.82 -10.35 -1.51
N LEU A 230 2.94 -10.10 -0.54
CA LEU A 230 1.56 -9.73 -0.78
C LEU A 230 1.45 -8.21 -0.74
N PHE A 231 0.91 -7.61 -1.79
CA PHE A 231 0.69 -6.18 -1.86
C PHE A 231 -0.64 -5.88 -2.55
N MET A 232 -1.48 -5.07 -1.91
CA MET A 232 -2.82 -4.73 -2.37
C MET A 232 -3.29 -3.42 -1.74
N ASP A 233 -4.34 -2.84 -2.31
CA ASP A 233 -4.99 -1.68 -1.75
C ASP A 233 -5.58 -2.02 -0.38
N TYR A 234 -5.40 -1.12 0.57
CA TYR A 234 -5.93 -1.32 1.91
C TYR A 234 -7.45 -1.22 1.95
N GLU A 235 -8.02 -0.47 1.01
CA GLU A 235 -9.44 -0.36 0.75
C GLU A 235 -10.10 -1.69 0.32
N THR A 236 -9.30 -2.70 0.00
CA THR A 236 -9.76 -4.09 -0.15
C THR A 236 -10.60 -4.51 1.05
N PHE A 237 -10.20 -4.13 2.27
CA PHE A 237 -10.82 -4.58 3.52
C PHE A 237 -11.95 -3.62 3.94
N GLY A 238 -13.16 -3.89 3.48
CA GLY A 238 -14.38 -3.18 3.87
C GLY A 238 -14.98 -2.27 2.81
N GLU A 239 -14.18 -1.77 1.84
CA GLU A 239 -14.71 -0.96 0.74
C GLU A 239 -14.84 -1.79 -0.55
N HIS A 240 -13.77 -2.46 -1.03
CA HIS A 240 -13.84 -3.31 -2.22
C HIS A 240 -14.45 -4.66 -1.89
N GLN A 241 -14.00 -5.29 -0.83
CA GLN A 241 -14.61 -6.51 -0.26
C GLN A 241 -15.42 -6.08 0.96
N ALA A 242 -16.74 -6.12 0.84
CA ALA A 242 -17.63 -5.70 1.93
C ALA A 242 -17.42 -6.53 3.21
N ALA A 243 -17.65 -5.95 4.38
CA ALA A 243 -17.55 -6.68 5.66
C ALA A 243 -18.39 -7.96 5.69
N SER A 244 -19.55 -7.96 5.02
CA SER A 244 -20.42 -9.13 4.89
C SER A 244 -19.84 -10.29 4.07
N SER A 245 -18.73 -10.07 3.36
CA SER A 245 -18.03 -11.15 2.64
C SER A 245 -17.22 -12.07 3.56
N GLY A 246 -16.98 -11.66 4.81
CA GLY A 246 -16.11 -12.38 5.75
C GLY A 246 -14.64 -11.98 5.65
N ILE A 247 -14.28 -10.91 4.90
CA ILE A 247 -12.90 -10.50 4.68
C ILE A 247 -12.18 -10.13 6.00
N PHE A 248 -12.88 -9.54 6.97
CA PHE A 248 -12.31 -9.23 8.28
C PHE A 248 -12.05 -10.50 9.10
N ASP A 249 -12.94 -11.48 9.04
CA ASP A 249 -12.71 -12.77 9.70
C ASP A 249 -11.52 -13.50 9.09
N PHE A 250 -11.40 -13.48 7.77
CA PHE A 250 -10.23 -14.01 7.08
C PHE A 250 -8.93 -13.35 7.60
N MET A 251 -8.88 -12.01 7.68
CA MET A 251 -7.72 -11.28 8.18
C MET A 251 -7.49 -11.43 9.68
N LYS A 252 -8.53 -11.76 10.44
CA LYS A 252 -8.39 -12.06 11.88
C LYS A 252 -7.66 -13.37 12.13
N TYR A 253 -7.86 -14.38 11.27
CA TYR A 253 -7.25 -15.69 11.46
C TYR A 253 -5.94 -15.89 10.72
N LEU A 254 -5.75 -15.22 9.57
CA LEU A 254 -4.59 -15.41 8.72
C LEU A 254 -3.24 -15.15 9.42
N PRO A 255 -3.02 -14.06 10.18
CA PRO A 255 -1.74 -13.79 10.83
C PRO A 255 -1.29 -14.92 11.75
N SER A 256 -2.17 -15.38 12.63
CA SER A 256 -1.86 -16.46 13.57
C SER A 256 -1.68 -17.83 12.90
N ALA A 257 -2.25 -18.02 11.70
CA ALA A 257 -2.08 -19.26 10.94
C ALA A 257 -0.75 -19.32 10.16
N ILE A 258 -0.16 -18.14 9.87
CA ILE A 258 1.13 -18.04 9.17
C ILE A 258 2.31 -18.15 10.16
N ILE A 259 2.17 -17.62 11.37
CA ILE A 259 3.18 -17.64 12.44
C ILE A 259 3.26 -19.00 13.08
#